data_857cf8edea719e508ac88dc137cfdb6a
#
_entry.id   857cf8edea719e508ac88dc137cfdb6a
#
_cell.length_a   1.000
_cell.length_b   1.000
_cell.length_c   1.000
_cell.angle_alpha   90.00
_cell.angle_beta   90.00
_cell.angle_gamma   90.00
#
_symmetry.space_group_name_H-M   'P 1'
#
loop_
_entity.id
_entity.type
_entity.pdbx_description
1 polymer ?
#
loop_
_entity_poly.entity_id
_entity_poly.type
_entity_poly.pdbx_seq_one_letter_code
_entity_poly.pdbx_strand_id
1 'polypeptide(L)'
;MVDKISAEARSKLMGRIHGKDTKPELAVRSILHRLGFRFRLHRKDLPGRPDIVLPRHRKIILVQGCFWHGHTCRRGAKPKSNQDFWAQKILSNQERDRQNLTALTEAGWSVLELWECEIRAGTGLTERIIEFMRT
;
A
#
# COMPACT_ATOMS: atom_id res chain seq x y z
N MET A 1 27.60 -1.87 7.00
CA MET A 1 27.87 -2.38 5.66
C MET A 1 28.04 -1.24 4.68
N VAL A 2 29.07 -1.30 3.88
CA VAL A 2 29.29 -0.28 2.87
C VAL A 2 28.31 -0.52 1.72
N ASP A 3 27.60 0.51 1.35
CA ASP A 3 26.72 0.46 0.21
C ASP A 3 27.53 0.51 -1.08
N LYS A 4 27.51 -0.58 -1.82
CA LYS A 4 28.31 -0.74 -3.02
C LYS A 4 27.55 -0.44 -4.31
N ILE A 5 26.27 -0.11 -4.22
CA ILE A 5 25.47 0.21 -5.39
C ILE A 5 25.57 1.68 -5.72
N SER A 6 25.46 2.00 -7.00
CA SER A 6 25.43 3.38 -7.47
C SER A 6 24.14 4.08 -7.06
N ALA A 7 24.12 5.42 -7.10
CA ALA A 7 22.92 6.18 -6.83
C ALA A 7 21.77 5.76 -7.75
N GLU A 8 22.08 5.49 -9.01
CA GLU A 8 21.08 5.03 -9.98
C GLU A 8 20.52 3.67 -9.59
N ALA A 9 21.39 2.73 -9.25
CA ALA A 9 20.95 1.39 -8.84
C ALA A 9 20.13 1.44 -7.56
N ARG A 10 20.51 2.32 -6.62
CA ARG A 10 19.76 2.51 -5.38
C ARG A 10 18.38 3.07 -5.68
N SER A 11 18.28 4.03 -6.59
CA SER A 11 16.99 4.60 -6.98
C SER A 11 16.06 3.54 -7.56
N LYS A 12 16.59 2.66 -8.40
CA LYS A 12 15.82 1.55 -8.95
C LYS A 12 15.39 0.57 -7.87
N LEU A 13 16.27 0.26 -6.92
CA LEU A 13 15.97 -0.63 -5.82
C LEU A 13 14.86 -0.07 -4.95
N MET A 14 14.94 1.22 -4.60
CA MET A 14 13.91 1.89 -3.82
C MET A 14 12.57 1.91 -4.57
N GLY A 15 12.60 2.11 -5.88
CA GLY A 15 11.40 2.02 -6.70
C GLY A 15 10.75 0.65 -6.67
N ARG A 16 11.55 -0.42 -6.66
CA ARG A 16 11.04 -1.78 -6.53
C ARG A 16 10.41 -2.03 -5.17
N ILE A 17 11.02 -1.50 -4.09
CA ILE A 17 10.50 -1.64 -2.74
C ILE A 17 9.16 -0.94 -2.61
N HIS A 18 9.03 0.23 -3.24
CA HIS A 18 7.78 1.00 -3.24
C HIS A 18 6.77 0.46 -4.26
N GLY A 19 7.22 -0.35 -5.19
CA GLY A 19 6.41 -0.82 -6.29
C GLY A 19 5.41 -1.91 -5.89
N LYS A 20 5.09 -2.76 -6.85
CA LYS A 20 4.11 -3.84 -6.71
C LYS A 20 4.77 -5.15 -6.26
N ASP A 21 3.94 -6.11 -5.88
CA ASP A 21 4.37 -7.46 -5.49
C ASP A 21 5.26 -7.49 -4.26
N THR A 22 5.03 -6.57 -3.32
CA THR A 22 5.76 -6.56 -2.05
C THR A 22 5.31 -7.72 -1.16
N LYS A 23 6.12 -8.07 -0.15
CA LYS A 23 5.77 -9.13 0.80
C LYS A 23 4.44 -8.85 1.53
N PRO A 24 4.17 -7.64 2.02
CA PRO A 24 2.87 -7.34 2.63
C PRO A 24 1.71 -7.55 1.64
N GLU A 25 1.86 -7.12 0.40
CA GLU A 25 0.84 -7.30 -0.61
C GLU A 25 0.58 -8.78 -0.88
N LEU A 26 1.66 -9.58 -1.01
CA LEU A 26 1.54 -11.02 -1.22
C LEU A 26 0.84 -11.72 -0.06
N ALA A 27 1.07 -11.26 1.17
CA ALA A 27 0.41 -11.81 2.35
C ALA A 27 -1.11 -11.59 2.28
N VAL A 28 -1.54 -10.39 1.89
CA VAL A 28 -2.96 -10.07 1.74
C VAL A 28 -3.59 -10.90 0.62
N ARG A 29 -2.91 -11.03 -0.52
CA ARG A 29 -3.38 -11.86 -1.63
C ARG A 29 -3.60 -13.30 -1.20
N SER A 30 -2.66 -13.84 -0.42
CA SER A 30 -2.73 -15.21 0.07
C SER A 30 -3.97 -15.43 0.94
N ILE A 31 -4.26 -14.48 1.82
CA ILE A 31 -5.46 -14.53 2.67
C ILE A 31 -6.72 -14.53 1.82
N LEU A 32 -6.83 -13.60 0.89
CA LEU A 32 -7.99 -13.50 -0.01
C LEU A 32 -8.18 -14.78 -0.82
N HIS A 33 -7.09 -15.32 -1.34
CA HIS A 33 -7.12 -16.55 -2.13
C HIS A 33 -7.63 -17.73 -1.31
N ARG A 34 -7.12 -17.89 -0.08
CA ARG A 34 -7.57 -18.96 0.82
C ARG A 34 -9.04 -18.81 1.21
N LEU A 35 -9.53 -17.57 1.27
CA LEU A 35 -10.94 -17.31 1.58
C LEU A 35 -11.85 -17.48 0.35
N GLY A 36 -11.28 -17.74 -0.82
CA GLY A 36 -12.05 -17.98 -2.04
C GLY A 36 -12.45 -16.73 -2.81
N PHE A 37 -11.87 -15.58 -2.50
CA PHE A 37 -12.19 -14.36 -3.22
C PHE A 37 -11.33 -14.21 -4.47
N ARG A 38 -11.95 -13.74 -5.54
CA ARG A 38 -11.27 -13.43 -6.79
C ARG A 38 -10.99 -11.95 -6.88
N PHE A 39 -9.79 -11.61 -7.31
CA PHE A 39 -9.34 -10.22 -7.36
C PHE A 39 -8.49 -9.96 -8.60
N ARG A 40 -8.35 -8.68 -8.94
CA ARG A 40 -7.47 -8.17 -9.98
C ARG A 40 -6.39 -7.33 -9.30
N LEU A 41 -5.21 -7.27 -9.94
CA LEU A 41 -4.06 -6.57 -9.37
C LEU A 41 -3.72 -5.33 -10.19
N HIS A 42 -3.33 -4.27 -9.47
CA HIS A 42 -2.73 -3.06 -10.06
C HIS A 42 -3.49 -2.52 -11.27
N ARG A 43 -4.80 -2.36 -11.15
CA ARG A 43 -5.63 -1.88 -12.24
C ARG A 43 -5.29 -0.43 -12.59
N LYS A 44 -4.83 -0.22 -13.83
CA LYS A 44 -4.39 1.09 -14.30
C LYS A 44 -5.55 2.00 -14.66
N ASP A 45 -6.73 1.45 -14.85
CA ASP A 45 -7.94 2.19 -15.24
C ASP A 45 -8.64 2.86 -14.04
N LEU A 46 -8.15 2.62 -12.82
CA LEU A 46 -8.71 3.21 -11.62
C LEU A 46 -7.75 4.22 -10.99
N PRO A 47 -8.28 5.25 -10.30
CA PRO A 47 -7.42 6.24 -9.64
C PRO A 47 -6.41 5.59 -8.69
N GLY A 48 -5.14 5.97 -8.81
CA GLY A 48 -4.07 5.50 -7.95
C GLY A 48 -3.60 4.08 -8.20
N ARG A 49 -4.06 3.42 -9.24
CA ARG A 49 -3.69 2.04 -9.57
C ARG A 49 -3.76 1.14 -8.34
N PRO A 50 -4.98 0.90 -7.81
CA PRO A 50 -5.14 0.13 -6.58
C PRO A 50 -4.46 -1.23 -6.64
N ASP A 51 -3.87 -1.63 -5.51
CA ASP A 51 -3.11 -2.88 -5.44
C ASP A 51 -3.99 -4.10 -5.69
N ILE A 52 -5.14 -4.15 -5.02
CA ILE A 52 -6.04 -5.29 -5.08
C ILE A 52 -7.47 -4.79 -5.31
N VAL A 53 -8.09 -5.26 -6.37
CA VAL A 53 -9.46 -4.87 -6.73
C VAL A 53 -10.33 -6.11 -6.76
N LEU A 54 -11.48 -6.05 -6.06
CA LEU A 54 -12.47 -7.12 -6.04
C LEU A 54 -13.72 -6.62 -6.76
N PRO A 55 -13.76 -6.75 -8.10
CA PRO A 55 -14.81 -6.10 -8.92
C PRO A 55 -16.21 -6.58 -8.58
N ARG A 56 -16.36 -7.88 -8.32
CA ARG A 56 -17.67 -8.45 -8.00
C ARG A 56 -18.28 -7.82 -6.74
N HIS A 57 -17.44 -7.44 -5.79
CA HIS A 57 -17.88 -6.88 -4.52
C HIS A 57 -17.81 -5.36 -4.47
N ARG A 58 -17.27 -4.73 -5.52
CA ARG A 58 -17.04 -3.28 -5.58
C ARG A 58 -16.15 -2.83 -4.42
N LYS A 59 -15.10 -3.59 -4.13
CA LYS A 59 -14.19 -3.34 -3.03
C LYS A 59 -12.75 -3.29 -3.50
N ILE A 60 -11.96 -2.50 -2.78
CA ILE A 60 -10.54 -2.29 -3.07
C ILE A 60 -9.78 -2.42 -1.76
N ILE A 61 -8.63 -3.09 -1.81
CA ILE A 61 -7.70 -3.13 -0.68
C ILE A 61 -6.41 -2.48 -1.13
N LEU A 62 -6.00 -1.46 -0.39
CA LEU A 62 -4.75 -0.75 -0.60
C LEU A 62 -3.74 -1.23 0.44
N VAL A 63 -2.55 -1.59 -0.02
CA VAL A 63 -1.46 -2.03 0.85
C VAL A 63 -0.45 -0.90 0.90
N GLN A 64 -0.42 -0.17 2.02
CA GLN A 64 0.37 1.05 2.16
C GLN A 64 1.73 0.76 2.81
N GLY A 65 2.79 1.15 2.13
CA GLY A 65 4.13 1.10 2.70
C GLY A 65 4.28 2.24 3.71
N CYS A 66 4.64 1.93 4.95
CA CYS A 66 4.64 2.90 6.03
C CYS A 66 5.55 4.09 5.77
N PHE A 67 6.73 3.86 5.23
CA PHE A 67 7.68 4.94 4.94
C PHE A 67 7.13 5.90 3.88
N TRP A 68 6.69 5.33 2.75
CA TRP A 68 6.31 6.12 1.57
C TRP A 68 5.02 6.92 1.78
N HIS A 69 4.17 6.46 2.68
CA HIS A 69 2.89 7.11 2.95
C HIS A 69 2.88 7.87 4.28
N GLY A 70 4.06 8.00 4.92
CA GLY A 70 4.21 8.81 6.12
C GLY A 70 3.44 8.30 7.32
N HIS A 71 3.34 6.98 7.47
CA HIS A 71 2.66 6.39 8.61
C HIS A 71 3.37 6.72 9.92
N THR A 72 2.62 6.86 10.99
CA THR A 72 3.15 7.29 12.30
C THR A 72 3.88 6.20 13.07
N CYS A 73 3.95 4.98 12.55
CA CYS A 73 4.67 3.88 13.20
C CYS A 73 6.19 4.01 13.03
N ARG A 74 6.94 3.12 13.69
CA ARG A 74 8.40 3.11 13.61
C ARG A 74 8.90 3.00 12.16
N ARG A 75 8.24 2.22 11.31
CA ARG A 75 8.66 2.04 9.92
C ARG A 75 8.49 3.30 9.08
N GLY A 76 7.64 4.22 9.53
CA GLY A 76 7.44 5.50 8.86
C GLY A 76 8.43 6.58 9.25
N ALA A 77 9.43 6.27 10.10
CA ALA A 77 10.41 7.24 10.53
C ALA A 77 11.22 7.77 9.36
N LYS A 78 11.35 9.10 9.29
CA LYS A 78 12.08 9.77 8.22
C LYS A 78 13.58 9.70 8.45
N PRO A 79 14.41 9.59 7.37
CA PRO A 79 15.85 9.67 7.50
C PRO A 79 16.28 11.01 8.09
N LYS A 80 17.41 11.02 8.80
CA LYS A 80 17.93 12.26 9.38
C LYS A 80 18.54 13.20 8.34
N SER A 81 19.06 12.64 7.24
CA SER A 81 19.61 13.46 6.16
C SER A 81 18.52 13.79 5.14
N ASN A 82 18.64 14.98 4.51
CA ASN A 82 17.68 15.45 3.51
C ASN A 82 16.24 15.47 4.01
N GLN A 83 16.05 15.94 5.25
CA GLN A 83 14.74 15.93 5.90
C GLN A 83 13.69 16.70 5.09
N ASP A 84 14.06 17.86 4.55
CA ASP A 84 13.12 18.68 3.77
C ASP A 84 12.67 17.95 2.50
N PHE A 85 13.61 17.30 1.82
CA PHE A 85 13.31 16.52 0.63
C PHE A 85 12.30 15.40 0.94
N TRP A 86 12.57 14.63 2.00
CA TRP A 86 11.70 13.51 2.38
C TRP A 86 10.36 13.98 2.90
N ALA A 87 10.34 15.09 3.65
CA ALA A 87 9.08 15.64 4.14
C ALA A 87 8.16 16.04 2.99
N GLN A 88 8.71 16.74 1.98
CA GLN A 88 7.94 17.14 0.82
C GLN A 88 7.47 15.95 -0.01
N LYS A 89 8.34 14.96 -0.18
CA LYS A 89 8.01 13.76 -0.95
C LYS A 89 6.86 13.00 -0.30
N ILE A 90 6.93 12.81 1.02
CA ILE A 90 5.90 12.10 1.76
C ILE A 90 4.59 12.88 1.77
N LEU A 91 4.64 14.20 1.96
CA LEU A 91 3.45 15.04 1.90
C LEU A 91 2.77 14.95 0.53
N SER A 92 3.57 14.97 -0.53
CA SER A 92 3.05 14.82 -1.89
C SER A 92 2.36 13.47 -2.07
N ASN A 93 2.97 12.40 -1.56
CA ASN A 93 2.38 11.06 -1.62
C ASN A 93 1.07 11.00 -0.83
N GLN A 94 1.03 11.58 0.37
CA GLN A 94 -0.18 11.61 1.21
C GLN A 94 -1.31 12.37 0.52
N GLU A 95 -1.01 13.50 -0.09
CA GLU A 95 -2.01 14.28 -0.81
C GLU A 95 -2.58 13.50 -1.99
N ARG A 96 -1.71 12.82 -2.74
CA ARG A 96 -2.12 11.97 -3.86
C ARG A 96 -3.00 10.82 -3.37
N ASP A 97 -2.61 10.19 -2.25
CA ASP A 97 -3.37 9.09 -1.65
C ASP A 97 -4.78 9.55 -1.28
N ARG A 98 -4.88 10.72 -0.69
CA ARG A 98 -6.17 11.29 -0.29
C ARG A 98 -7.06 11.56 -1.50
N GLN A 99 -6.49 12.15 -2.55
CA GLN A 99 -7.22 12.42 -3.79
C GLN A 99 -7.71 11.13 -4.45
N ASN A 100 -6.85 10.12 -4.48
CA ASN A 100 -7.19 8.82 -5.06
C ASN A 100 -8.30 8.13 -4.25
N LEU A 101 -8.20 8.17 -2.93
CA LEU A 101 -9.21 7.58 -2.06
C LEU A 101 -10.57 8.25 -2.25
N THR A 102 -10.58 9.57 -2.33
CA THR A 102 -11.80 10.33 -2.58
C THR A 102 -12.41 9.94 -3.92
N ALA A 103 -11.59 9.88 -4.97
CA ALA A 103 -12.05 9.53 -6.31
C ALA A 103 -12.62 8.11 -6.35
N LEU A 104 -11.97 7.16 -5.71
CA LEU A 104 -12.46 5.79 -5.66
C LEU A 104 -13.78 5.69 -4.90
N THR A 105 -13.88 6.36 -3.77
CA THR A 105 -15.09 6.37 -2.95
C THR A 105 -16.26 7.00 -3.71
N GLU A 106 -16.01 8.10 -4.38
CA GLU A 106 -17.04 8.78 -5.19
C GLU A 106 -17.48 7.93 -6.36
N ALA A 107 -16.61 7.07 -6.88
CA ALA A 107 -16.94 6.15 -7.96
C ALA A 107 -17.70 4.90 -7.48
N GLY A 108 -18.00 4.81 -6.18
CA GLY A 108 -18.79 3.72 -5.62
C GLY A 108 -18.00 2.55 -5.07
N TRP A 109 -16.70 2.70 -4.89
CA TRP A 109 -15.87 1.64 -4.33
C TRP A 109 -15.77 1.78 -2.81
N SER A 110 -15.80 0.64 -2.11
CA SER A 110 -15.44 0.59 -0.70
C SER A 110 -13.96 0.26 -0.60
N VAL A 111 -13.22 1.00 0.21
CA VAL A 111 -11.76 0.88 0.25
C VAL A 111 -11.29 0.54 1.66
N LEU A 112 -10.45 -0.48 1.77
CA LEU A 112 -9.75 -0.83 3.01
C LEU A 112 -8.27 -0.51 2.83
N GLU A 113 -7.72 0.32 3.71
CA GLU A 113 -6.29 0.59 3.74
C GLU A 113 -5.63 -0.27 4.80
N LEU A 114 -4.65 -1.06 4.38
CA LEU A 114 -3.85 -1.88 5.27
C LEU A 114 -2.41 -1.38 5.24
N TRP A 115 -1.83 -1.18 6.42
CA TRP A 115 -0.48 -0.69 6.54
C TRP A 115 0.52 -1.83 6.69
N GLU A 116 1.69 -1.64 6.12
CA GLU A 116 2.76 -2.65 6.14
C GLU A 116 3.02 -3.18 7.56
N CYS A 117 3.09 -2.29 8.56
CA CYS A 117 3.35 -2.70 9.94
C CYS A 117 2.24 -3.60 10.48
N GLU A 118 0.99 -3.33 10.14
CA GLU A 118 -0.14 -4.14 10.56
C GLU A 118 -0.11 -5.52 9.92
N ILE A 119 0.23 -5.56 8.64
CA ILE A 119 0.31 -6.81 7.90
C ILE A 119 1.45 -7.69 8.44
N ARG A 120 2.60 -7.08 8.71
CA ARG A 120 3.75 -7.80 9.26
C ARG A 120 3.49 -8.33 10.65
N ALA A 121 2.76 -7.59 11.47
CA ALA A 121 2.34 -8.06 12.79
C ALA A 121 1.38 -9.25 12.69
N GLY A 122 0.51 -9.22 11.71
CA GLY A 122 -0.40 -10.34 11.40
C GLY A 122 -1.56 -10.51 12.36
N THR A 123 -1.54 -9.86 13.50
CA THR A 123 -2.58 -10.00 14.52
C THR A 123 -3.90 -9.42 14.03
N GLY A 124 -4.93 -10.27 13.96
CA GLY A 124 -6.26 -9.84 13.55
C GLY A 124 -6.40 -9.48 12.08
N LEU A 125 -5.37 -9.71 11.27
CA LEU A 125 -5.40 -9.33 9.87
C LEU A 125 -6.47 -10.07 9.07
N THR A 126 -6.55 -11.39 9.21
CA THR A 126 -7.53 -12.21 8.50
C THR A 126 -8.95 -11.79 8.90
N GLU A 127 -9.19 -11.60 10.18
CA GLU A 127 -10.49 -11.18 10.70
C GLU A 127 -10.89 -9.81 10.17
N ARG A 128 -9.95 -8.90 10.07
CA ARG A 128 -10.19 -7.55 9.54
C ARG A 128 -10.59 -7.60 8.07
N ILE A 129 -9.94 -8.46 7.29
CA ILE A 129 -10.28 -8.65 5.88
C ILE A 129 -11.66 -9.27 5.74
N ILE A 130 -11.96 -10.31 6.55
CA ILE A 130 -13.27 -10.94 6.54
C ILE A 130 -14.38 -9.92 6.85
N GLU A 131 -14.18 -9.12 7.89
CA GLU A 131 -15.14 -8.09 8.28
C GLU A 131 -15.37 -7.09 7.15
N PHE A 132 -14.31 -6.65 6.50
CA PHE A 132 -14.42 -5.75 5.35
C PHE A 132 -15.25 -6.38 4.22
N MET A 133 -15.02 -7.65 3.94
CA MET A 133 -15.71 -8.34 2.85
C MET A 133 -17.20 -8.57 3.12
N ARG A 134 -17.60 -8.53 4.39
CA ARG A 134 -19.00 -8.72 4.78
C ARG A 134 -19.85 -7.46 4.65
N THR A 135 -19.22 -6.30 4.62
CA THR A 135 -19.97 -5.02 4.61
C THR A 135 -20.59 -4.67 3.26
#